data_12eb9266c3643b68630013bf671b48e8
#
_entry.id   12eb9266c3643b68630013bf671b48e8
#
_cell.length_a   1.000
_cell.length_b   1.000
_cell.length_c   1.000
_cell.angle_alpha   90.00
_cell.angle_beta   90.00
_cell.angle_gamma   90.00
#
_symmetry.space_group_name_H-M   'P 1'
#
loop_
_entity.id
_entity.type
_entity.pdbx_description
1 polymer ?
#
loop_
_entity_poly.entity_id
_entity_poly.type
_entity_poly.pdbx_seq_one_letter_code
_entity_poly.pdbx_strand_id
1 'polypeptide(L)'
;MDITGTYTFHATREKVWAMMMDPAAIASCIPGCDKLEPDGPDRYRAAITIGMAAITGRYEGTVTISEQAAPSSYRLTVEGQGRPGFVKGTVIITLREQIAESGAGTLVDVKGTAQTGGTIARLGQRLIGSAAKMMQDRFFACMQSKM
;
A
#
# COMPACT_ATOMS: atom_id res chain seq x y z
N MET A 1 6.95 -11.77 -7.58
CA MET A 1 6.92 -10.42 -8.18
C MET A 1 7.48 -9.42 -7.17
N ASP A 2 8.42 -8.62 -7.60
CA ASP A 2 9.02 -7.61 -6.71
C ASP A 2 8.16 -6.34 -6.68
N ILE A 3 8.02 -5.80 -5.48
CA ILE A 3 7.32 -4.53 -5.24
C ILE A 3 8.36 -3.53 -4.77
N THR A 4 8.50 -2.43 -5.49
CA THR A 4 9.44 -1.36 -5.13
C THR A 4 8.83 0.01 -5.43
N GLY A 5 9.30 1.01 -4.72
CA GLY A 5 8.94 2.40 -5.00
C GLY A 5 9.60 3.34 -4.01
N THR A 6 9.78 4.58 -4.42
CA THR A 6 10.33 5.64 -3.59
C THR A 6 9.50 6.89 -3.79
N TYR A 7 9.06 7.50 -2.69
CA TYR A 7 8.15 8.65 -2.71
C TYR A 7 8.65 9.73 -1.77
N THR A 8 8.58 10.97 -2.22
CA THR A 8 9.01 12.14 -1.42
C THR A 8 7.79 12.84 -0.83
N PHE A 9 7.85 13.11 0.48
CA PHE A 9 6.83 13.86 1.18
C PHE A 9 7.41 15.17 1.71
N HIS A 10 6.65 16.25 1.60
CA HIS A 10 7.06 17.58 2.09
C HIS A 10 6.56 17.80 3.52
N ALA A 11 6.93 16.87 4.40
CA ALA A 11 6.54 16.89 5.81
C ALA A 11 7.58 16.13 6.63
N THR A 12 7.55 16.33 7.94
CA THR A 12 8.46 15.62 8.85
C THR A 12 8.14 14.14 8.88
N ARG A 13 9.14 13.34 9.23
CA ARG A 13 9.00 11.88 9.35
C ARG A 13 7.89 11.49 10.33
N GLU A 14 7.77 12.22 11.43
CA GLU A 14 6.75 11.99 12.45
C GLU A 14 5.34 12.23 11.91
N LYS A 15 5.15 13.26 11.11
CA LYS A 15 3.85 13.55 10.47
C LYS A 15 3.49 12.51 9.43
N VAL A 16 4.46 12.10 8.62
CA VAL A 16 4.24 11.05 7.60
C VAL A 16 3.89 9.74 8.27
N TRP A 17 4.63 9.37 9.33
CA TRP A 17 4.34 8.18 10.10
C TRP A 17 2.92 8.19 10.66
N ALA A 18 2.52 9.26 11.32
CA ALA A 18 1.19 9.38 11.91
C ALA A 18 0.09 9.19 10.86
N MET A 19 0.28 9.76 9.67
CA MET A 19 -0.68 9.62 8.58
C MET A 19 -0.70 8.19 8.03
N MET A 20 0.45 7.54 7.90
CA MET A 20 0.55 6.16 7.43
C MET A 20 -0.07 5.15 8.41
N MET A 21 -0.23 5.55 9.67
CA MET A 21 -0.88 4.74 10.70
C MET A 21 -2.34 5.11 10.93
N ASP A 22 -2.87 6.10 10.23
CA ASP A 22 -4.25 6.56 10.35
C ASP A 22 -5.16 5.78 9.39
N PRO A 23 -6.05 4.92 9.89
CA PRO A 23 -6.94 4.12 9.04
C PRO A 23 -7.83 4.95 8.13
N ALA A 24 -8.30 6.11 8.58
CA ALA A 24 -9.15 6.99 7.78
C ALA A 24 -8.37 7.55 6.57
N ALA A 25 -7.13 7.97 6.79
CA ALA A 25 -6.27 8.46 5.71
C ALA A 25 -5.96 7.32 4.71
N ILE A 26 -5.61 6.15 5.22
CA ILE A 26 -5.32 4.97 4.40
C ILE A 26 -6.53 4.63 3.54
N ALA A 27 -7.71 4.50 4.14
CA ALA A 27 -8.94 4.14 3.43
C ALA A 27 -9.28 5.13 2.33
N SER A 28 -9.07 6.43 2.57
CA SER A 28 -9.37 7.46 1.58
C SER A 28 -8.41 7.46 0.39
N CYS A 29 -7.25 6.84 0.53
CA CYS A 29 -6.21 6.85 -0.49
C CYS A 29 -6.04 5.53 -1.25
N ILE A 30 -6.59 4.43 -0.74
CA ILE A 30 -6.58 3.16 -1.48
C ILE A 30 -7.59 3.26 -2.64
N PRO A 31 -7.13 3.15 -3.91
CA PRO A 31 -8.04 3.20 -5.04
C PRO A 31 -9.12 2.11 -4.97
N GLY A 32 -10.38 2.51 -5.05
CA GLY A 32 -11.51 1.58 -5.02
C GLY A 32 -11.82 0.97 -3.66
N CYS A 33 -11.28 1.52 -2.59
CA CYS A 33 -11.54 1.02 -1.24
C CYS A 33 -13.00 1.29 -0.84
N ASP A 34 -13.78 0.21 -0.73
CA ASP A 34 -15.16 0.27 -0.28
C ASP A 34 -15.25 0.21 1.24
N LYS A 35 -14.28 -0.43 1.88
CA LYS A 35 -14.34 -0.71 3.31
C LYS A 35 -12.95 -0.99 3.87
N LEU A 36 -12.65 -0.41 5.04
CA LEU A 36 -11.46 -0.72 5.81
C LEU A 36 -11.87 -0.70 7.29
N GLU A 37 -11.93 -1.86 7.92
CA GLU A 37 -12.38 -2.01 9.31
C GLU A 37 -11.31 -2.64 10.18
N PRO A 38 -11.13 -2.17 11.43
CA PRO A 38 -10.24 -2.83 12.37
C PRO A 38 -10.68 -4.28 12.63
N ASP A 39 -9.70 -5.18 12.68
CA ASP A 39 -9.89 -6.61 12.92
C ASP A 39 -8.78 -7.09 13.89
N GLY A 40 -8.70 -6.45 15.05
CA GLY A 40 -7.68 -6.70 16.04
C GLY A 40 -6.57 -5.66 16.02
N PRO A 41 -5.56 -5.78 16.92
CA PRO A 41 -4.45 -4.84 16.96
C PRO A 41 -3.66 -4.86 15.65
N ASP A 42 -3.45 -3.69 15.05
CA ASP A 42 -2.65 -3.51 13.84
C ASP A 42 -3.08 -4.38 12.65
N ARG A 43 -4.35 -4.76 12.62
CA ARG A 43 -4.91 -5.56 11.56
C ARG A 43 -6.23 -4.98 11.10
N TYR A 44 -6.44 -4.98 9.77
CA TYR A 44 -7.63 -4.43 9.14
C TYR A 44 -8.20 -5.41 8.14
N ARG A 45 -9.52 -5.43 8.05
CA ARG A 45 -10.25 -6.13 7.00
C ARG A 45 -10.62 -5.12 5.94
N ALA A 46 -10.32 -5.42 4.68
CA ALA A 46 -10.54 -4.51 3.57
C ALA A 46 -11.40 -5.14 2.48
N ALA A 47 -12.18 -4.29 1.81
CA ALA A 47 -12.89 -4.65 0.59
C ALA A 47 -12.58 -3.60 -0.47
N ILE A 48 -12.12 -4.04 -1.62
CA ILE A 48 -11.65 -3.16 -2.71
C ILE A 48 -12.31 -3.59 -4.00
N THR A 49 -12.83 -2.62 -4.76
CA THR A 49 -13.33 -2.84 -6.11
C THR A 49 -12.32 -2.30 -7.11
N ILE A 50 -11.85 -3.17 -8.00
CA ILE A 50 -10.88 -2.81 -9.04
C ILE A 50 -11.59 -2.83 -10.39
N GLY A 51 -11.46 -1.75 -11.16
CA GLY A 51 -12.00 -1.63 -12.51
C GLY A 51 -10.89 -1.49 -13.54
N MET A 52 -10.05 -2.53 -13.69
CA MET A 52 -8.93 -2.52 -14.62
C MET A 52 -8.90 -3.82 -15.41
N ALA A 53 -9.52 -3.80 -16.61
CA ALA A 53 -9.47 -4.90 -17.57
C ALA A 53 -9.69 -6.29 -16.92
N ALA A 54 -8.76 -7.22 -17.14
CA ALA A 54 -8.89 -8.61 -16.72
C ALA A 54 -8.81 -8.83 -15.20
N ILE A 55 -8.37 -7.83 -14.44
CA ILE A 55 -8.36 -7.91 -12.97
C ILE A 55 -9.56 -7.24 -12.32
N THR A 56 -10.52 -6.81 -13.14
CA THR A 56 -11.76 -6.19 -12.64
C THR A 56 -12.51 -7.13 -11.72
N GLY A 57 -12.91 -6.62 -10.56
CA GLY A 57 -13.68 -7.39 -9.59
C GLY A 57 -13.60 -6.82 -8.21
N ARG A 58 -14.30 -7.47 -7.30
CA ARG A 58 -14.27 -7.15 -5.88
C ARG A 58 -13.33 -8.11 -5.17
N TYR A 59 -12.44 -7.54 -4.37
CA TYR A 59 -11.48 -8.30 -3.58
C TYR A 59 -11.70 -8.01 -2.11
N GLU A 60 -11.64 -9.04 -1.29
CA GLU A 60 -11.71 -8.93 0.16
C GLU A 60 -10.45 -9.53 0.75
N GLY A 61 -9.96 -8.93 1.83
CA GLY A 61 -8.75 -9.42 2.45
C GLY A 61 -8.40 -8.71 3.73
N THR A 62 -7.16 -8.91 4.13
CA THR A 62 -6.62 -8.36 5.38
C THR A 62 -5.33 -7.61 5.12
N VAL A 63 -5.12 -6.59 5.94
CA VAL A 63 -3.88 -5.81 5.99
C VAL A 63 -3.37 -5.87 7.41
N THR A 64 -2.13 -6.32 7.60
CA THR A 64 -1.51 -6.43 8.92
C THR A 64 -0.25 -5.57 8.94
N ILE A 65 -0.15 -4.74 9.98
CA ILE A 65 1.04 -3.94 10.25
C ILE A 65 1.81 -4.63 11.37
N SER A 66 3.09 -4.86 11.16
CA SER A 66 3.94 -5.53 12.14
C SER A 66 5.35 -4.95 12.13
N GLU A 67 6.18 -5.38 13.08
CA GLU A 67 7.57 -4.99 13.20
C GLU A 67 7.75 -3.46 13.14
N GLN A 68 6.89 -2.75 13.87
CA GLN A 68 6.94 -1.28 13.92
C GLN A 68 8.18 -0.80 14.67
N ALA A 69 8.94 0.07 14.01
CA ALA A 69 10.03 0.81 14.61
C ALA A 69 9.80 2.29 14.31
N ALA A 70 8.86 2.89 15.05
CA ALA A 70 8.43 4.27 14.83
C ALA A 70 9.54 5.28 15.08
N PRO A 71 9.68 6.31 14.27
CA PRO A 71 8.95 6.60 13.04
C PRO A 71 9.71 6.15 11.77
N SER A 72 10.47 5.07 11.83
CA SER A 72 11.45 4.67 10.81
C SER A 72 10.98 3.60 9.85
N SER A 73 10.32 2.54 10.35
CA SER A 73 9.95 1.43 9.47
C SER A 73 8.86 0.55 10.06
N TYR A 74 8.17 -0.18 9.17
CA TYR A 74 7.24 -1.22 9.55
C TYR A 74 7.08 -2.22 8.40
N ARG A 75 6.53 -3.40 8.74
CA ARG A 75 6.19 -4.43 7.77
C ARG A 75 4.70 -4.38 7.50
N LEU A 76 4.33 -4.43 6.23
CA LEU A 76 2.94 -4.49 5.79
C LEU A 76 2.72 -5.82 5.10
N THR A 77 1.76 -6.60 5.60
CA THR A 77 1.36 -7.88 5.00
C THR A 77 -0.06 -7.76 4.49
N VAL A 78 -0.25 -8.07 3.20
CA VAL A 78 -1.54 -7.96 2.53
C VAL A 78 -1.93 -9.33 1.98
N GLU A 79 -3.15 -9.74 2.25
CA GLU A 79 -3.76 -10.93 1.67
C GLU A 79 -5.13 -10.54 1.14
N GLY A 80 -5.40 -10.86 -0.11
CA GLY A 80 -6.67 -10.54 -0.74
C GLY A 80 -7.12 -11.62 -1.69
N GLN A 81 -8.43 -11.80 -1.83
CA GLN A 81 -9.01 -12.78 -2.72
C GLN A 81 -10.32 -12.28 -3.33
N GLY A 82 -10.60 -12.74 -4.52
CA GLY A 82 -11.82 -12.44 -5.26
C GLY A 82 -12.02 -13.45 -6.37
N ARG A 83 -13.04 -13.25 -7.19
CA ARG A 83 -13.30 -14.16 -8.34
C ARG A 83 -12.09 -14.29 -9.26
N PRO A 84 -11.38 -13.20 -9.61
CA PRO A 84 -10.24 -13.32 -10.52
C PRO A 84 -9.03 -14.04 -9.92
N GLY A 85 -8.98 -14.23 -8.59
CA GLY A 85 -7.89 -14.91 -7.95
C GLY A 85 -7.48 -14.30 -6.61
N PHE A 86 -6.24 -14.57 -6.19
CA PHE A 86 -5.74 -14.07 -4.92
C PHE A 86 -4.40 -13.37 -5.08
N VAL A 87 -4.10 -12.52 -4.10
CA VAL A 87 -2.82 -11.82 -3.96
C VAL A 87 -2.35 -11.97 -2.52
N LYS A 88 -1.07 -12.26 -2.35
CA LYS A 88 -0.38 -12.22 -1.05
C LYS A 88 0.89 -11.42 -1.22
N GLY A 89 1.10 -10.46 -0.34
CA GLY A 89 2.30 -9.62 -0.43
C GLY A 89 2.81 -9.20 0.93
N THR A 90 4.11 -9.01 1.01
CA THR A 90 4.77 -8.45 2.18
C THR A 90 5.76 -7.41 1.72
N VAL A 91 5.65 -6.21 2.28
CA VAL A 91 6.56 -5.11 1.98
C VAL A 91 7.08 -4.50 3.26
N ILE A 92 8.30 -3.99 3.20
CA ILE A 92 8.89 -3.15 4.25
C ILE A 92 8.77 -1.71 3.77
N ILE A 93 8.18 -0.89 4.62
CA ILE A 93 8.06 0.55 4.41
C ILE A 93 9.08 1.23 5.30
N THR A 94 9.96 2.02 4.71
CA THR A 94 11.02 2.74 5.44
C THR A 94 10.87 4.23 5.21
N LEU A 95 10.90 5.00 6.29
CA LEU A 95 10.83 6.46 6.28
C LEU A 95 12.18 7.03 6.65
N ARG A 96 12.78 7.82 5.76
CA ARG A 96 14.07 8.47 5.99
C ARG A 96 13.91 9.97 5.91
N GLU A 97 14.56 10.68 6.82
CA GLU A 97 14.57 12.13 6.77
C GLU A 97 15.35 12.62 5.55
N GLN A 98 14.79 13.62 4.89
CA GLN A 98 15.43 14.28 3.78
C GLN A 98 15.38 15.79 4.00
N ILE A 99 16.55 16.42 4.10
CA ILE A 99 16.65 17.87 4.26
C ILE A 99 16.85 18.46 2.86
N ALA A 100 15.89 19.29 2.44
CA ALA A 100 15.96 20.04 1.21
C ALA A 100 15.98 21.54 1.52
N GLU A 101 16.35 22.37 0.54
CA GLU A 101 16.32 23.82 0.68
C GLU A 101 14.94 24.36 1.10
N SER A 102 13.87 23.66 0.69
CA SER A 102 12.50 23.99 1.01
C SER A 102 12.06 23.59 2.42
N GLY A 103 12.94 22.96 3.22
CA GLY A 103 12.64 22.51 4.59
C GLY A 103 12.71 21.01 4.77
N ALA A 104 12.14 20.53 5.88
CA ALA A 104 12.13 19.11 6.23
C ALA A 104 11.24 18.32 5.27
N GLY A 105 11.75 17.18 4.83
CA GLY A 105 11.03 16.24 4.02
C GLY A 105 11.27 14.80 4.48
N THR A 106 10.53 13.88 3.89
CA THR A 106 10.64 12.46 4.18
C THR A 106 10.67 11.67 2.88
N LEU A 107 11.61 10.74 2.80
CA LEU A 107 11.68 9.78 1.71
C LEU A 107 11.09 8.47 2.19
N VAL A 108 10.05 7.98 1.49
CA VAL A 108 9.38 6.72 1.80
C VAL A 108 9.80 5.68 0.77
N ASP A 109 10.48 4.65 1.24
CA ASP A 109 10.87 3.51 0.41
C ASP A 109 9.94 2.34 0.66
N VAL A 110 9.51 1.70 -0.43
CA VAL A 110 8.69 0.48 -0.41
C VAL A 110 9.51 -0.63 -1.06
N LYS A 111 9.65 -1.75 -0.35
CA LYS A 111 10.38 -2.91 -0.89
C LYS A 111 9.81 -4.21 -0.36
N GLY A 112 9.48 -5.11 -1.26
CA GLY A 112 8.95 -6.40 -0.89
C GLY A 112 8.61 -7.28 -2.06
N THR A 113 7.78 -8.27 -1.80
CA THR A 113 7.38 -9.26 -2.80
C THR A 113 5.90 -9.56 -2.70
N ALA A 114 5.31 -9.98 -3.81
CA ALA A 114 3.92 -10.41 -3.87
C ALA A 114 3.79 -11.67 -4.72
N GLN A 115 2.78 -12.47 -4.40
CA GLN A 115 2.41 -13.66 -5.14
C GLN A 115 0.96 -13.54 -5.57
N THR A 116 0.64 -14.07 -6.75
CA THR A 116 -0.73 -14.10 -7.26
C THR A 116 -1.08 -15.54 -7.65
N GLY A 117 -2.37 -15.84 -7.60
CA GLY A 117 -2.89 -17.13 -8.02
C GLY A 117 -4.27 -17.00 -8.63
N GLY A 118 -4.80 -18.12 -9.15
CA GLY A 118 -6.08 -18.12 -9.84
C GLY A 118 -5.97 -17.57 -11.26
N THR A 119 -7.08 -17.08 -11.78
CA THR A 119 -7.17 -16.58 -13.16
C THR A 119 -6.22 -15.41 -13.42
N ILE A 120 -6.07 -14.51 -12.43
CA ILE A 120 -5.18 -13.35 -12.61
C ILE A 120 -3.72 -13.74 -12.79
N ALA A 121 -3.29 -14.85 -12.22
CA ALA A 121 -1.90 -15.32 -12.38
C ALA A 121 -1.56 -15.64 -13.84
N ARG A 122 -2.56 -15.96 -14.65
CA ARG A 122 -2.39 -16.25 -16.08
C ARG A 122 -2.07 -15.02 -16.92
N LEU A 123 -2.32 -13.83 -16.39
CA LEU A 123 -2.03 -12.58 -17.08
C LEU A 123 -0.54 -12.28 -17.18
N GLY A 124 0.27 -12.98 -16.39
CA GLY A 124 1.71 -12.78 -16.33
C GLY A 124 2.13 -11.64 -15.40
N GLN A 125 3.35 -11.75 -14.92
CA GLN A 125 3.89 -10.81 -13.93
C GLN A 125 3.99 -9.38 -14.44
N ARG A 126 4.23 -9.19 -15.73
CA ARG A 126 4.36 -7.86 -16.32
C ARG A 126 3.06 -7.07 -16.21
N LEU A 127 1.93 -7.68 -16.54
CA LEU A 127 0.63 -7.01 -16.51
C LEU A 127 0.19 -6.75 -15.07
N ILE A 128 0.34 -7.74 -14.20
CA ILE A 128 0.01 -7.62 -12.77
C ILE A 128 0.91 -6.58 -12.11
N GLY A 129 2.20 -6.59 -12.44
CA GLY A 129 3.16 -5.61 -11.92
C GLY A 129 2.82 -4.19 -12.30
N SER A 130 2.38 -3.97 -13.55
CA SER A 130 1.95 -2.64 -14.00
C SER A 130 0.72 -2.16 -13.23
N ALA A 131 -0.26 -3.04 -13.00
CA ALA A 131 -1.46 -2.70 -12.24
C ALA A 131 -1.12 -2.38 -10.78
N ALA A 132 -0.29 -3.20 -10.15
CA ALA A 132 0.17 -2.99 -8.77
C ALA A 132 0.91 -1.65 -8.65
N LYS A 133 1.80 -1.35 -9.59
CA LYS A 133 2.55 -0.09 -9.59
C LYS A 133 1.63 1.11 -9.72
N MET A 134 0.63 1.04 -10.57
CA MET A 134 -0.34 2.12 -10.75
C MET A 134 -1.13 2.37 -9.47
N MET A 135 -1.59 1.31 -8.80
CA MET A 135 -2.31 1.45 -7.53
C MET A 135 -1.43 2.02 -6.43
N GLN A 136 -0.18 1.55 -6.35
CA GLN A 136 0.80 2.05 -5.41
C GLN A 136 1.08 3.54 -5.63
N ASP A 137 1.32 3.95 -6.87
CA ASP A 137 1.58 5.36 -7.20
C ASP A 137 0.39 6.25 -6.87
N ARG A 138 -0.83 5.79 -7.14
CA ARG A 138 -2.05 6.53 -6.81
C ARG A 138 -2.24 6.67 -5.31
N PHE A 139 -1.96 5.60 -4.56
CA PHE A 139 -2.04 5.62 -3.11
C PHE A 139 -1.10 6.68 -2.54
N PHE A 140 0.16 6.66 -2.94
CA PHE A 140 1.15 7.61 -2.42
C PHE A 140 0.90 9.03 -2.91
N ALA A 141 0.45 9.23 -4.14
CA ALA A 141 0.08 10.57 -4.62
C ALA A 141 -1.07 11.16 -3.79
N CYS A 142 -2.06 10.34 -3.45
CA CYS A 142 -3.16 10.75 -2.58
C CYS A 142 -2.64 11.12 -1.18
N MET A 143 -1.78 10.30 -0.60
CA MET A 143 -1.18 10.55 0.70
C MET A 143 -0.33 11.84 0.69
N GLN A 144 0.45 12.04 -0.36
CA GLN A 144 1.25 13.28 -0.54
C GLN A 144 0.35 14.52 -0.58
N SER A 145 -0.81 14.42 -1.18
CA SER A 145 -1.75 15.54 -1.30
C SER A 145 -2.34 15.99 0.03
N LYS A 146 -2.26 15.16 1.06
CA LYS A 146 -2.76 15.46 2.41
C LYS A 146 -1.72 16.18 3.27
N MET A 147 -0.53 16.33 2.78
CA MET A 147 0.59 17.01 3.44
C MET A 147 0.81 18.44 2.81
#